data_222ef11a5e6c82d0289d397a357548bb
#
_entry.id   222ef11a5e6c82d0289d397a357548bb
#
_cell.length_a   1.000
_cell.length_b   1.000
_cell.length_c   1.000
_cell.angle_alpha   90.00
_cell.angle_beta   90.00
_cell.angle_gamma   90.00
#
_symmetry.space_group_name_H-M   'P 1'
#
loop_
_entity.id
_entity.type
_entity.pdbx_description
1 polymer ?
#
loop_
_entity_poly.entity_id
_entity_poly.type
_entity_poly.pdbx_seq_one_letter_code
_entity_poly.pdbx_strand_id
1 'polypeptide(L)'
;MLIMRQFKNSDVDRIQEIALNSLREIYDPSLYYSIAASWPEGFIVVENNGFVIGFIAGTIVSPEETRVLMFAVSEGYRDRGIGTMLFTEFIRRSAMIGARRISLEVRVSNRRAIDFYTRFSFVIVGLLPVYYSDGEDGYKMIKVL
;
A
#
# COMPACT_ATOMS: atom_id res chain seq x y z
N MET A 1 3.72 -16.56 -14.77
CA MET A 1 4.83 -15.59 -14.69
C MET A 1 4.34 -14.33 -14.02
N LEU A 2 5.10 -13.83 -13.06
CA LEU A 2 4.77 -12.60 -12.34
C LEU A 2 5.25 -11.38 -13.15
N ILE A 3 4.37 -10.39 -13.28
CA ILE A 3 4.70 -9.11 -13.90
C ILE A 3 4.29 -8.00 -12.94
N MET A 4 5.23 -7.11 -12.64
CA MET A 4 4.98 -5.90 -11.87
C MET A 4 4.84 -4.73 -12.82
N ARG A 5 3.76 -3.96 -12.71
CA ARG A 5 3.45 -2.85 -13.61
C ARG A 5 2.61 -1.79 -12.94
N GLN A 6 2.42 -0.67 -13.61
CA GLN A 6 1.51 0.35 -13.15
C GLN A 6 0.05 -0.10 -13.25
N PHE A 7 -0.77 0.43 -12.35
CA PHE A 7 -2.21 0.28 -12.35
C PHE A 7 -2.83 0.76 -13.66
N LYS A 8 -3.86 0.03 -14.11
CA LYS A 8 -4.75 0.43 -15.21
C LYS A 8 -6.18 0.50 -14.68
N ASN A 9 -7.01 1.33 -15.31
CA ASN A 9 -8.42 1.44 -14.91
C ASN A 9 -9.14 0.09 -14.90
N SER A 10 -8.79 -0.82 -15.80
CA SER A 10 -9.38 -2.16 -15.86
C SER A 10 -9.03 -3.05 -14.65
N ASP A 11 -8.09 -2.65 -13.80
CA ASP A 11 -7.71 -3.41 -12.61
C ASP A 11 -8.65 -3.17 -11.41
N VAL A 12 -9.52 -2.15 -11.48
CA VAL A 12 -10.30 -1.70 -10.31
C VAL A 12 -11.14 -2.81 -9.69
N ASP A 13 -11.86 -3.58 -10.49
CA ASP A 13 -12.74 -4.62 -9.94
C ASP A 13 -11.96 -5.66 -9.15
N ARG A 14 -10.82 -6.09 -9.66
CA ARG A 14 -9.98 -7.07 -8.98
C ARG A 14 -9.32 -6.49 -7.73
N ILE A 15 -8.88 -5.25 -7.80
CA ILE A 15 -8.30 -4.55 -6.63
C ILE A 15 -9.35 -4.40 -5.53
N GLN A 16 -10.61 -4.09 -5.87
CA GLN A 16 -11.70 -4.02 -4.90
C GLN A 16 -11.87 -5.35 -4.16
N GLU A 17 -11.82 -6.48 -4.86
CA GLU A 17 -11.92 -7.80 -4.23
C GLU A 17 -10.77 -8.02 -3.24
N ILE A 18 -9.54 -7.71 -3.64
CA ILE A 18 -8.36 -7.85 -2.78
C ILE A 18 -8.48 -6.94 -1.55
N ALA A 19 -8.87 -5.68 -1.75
CA ALA A 19 -9.02 -4.72 -0.68
C ALA A 19 -10.11 -5.14 0.32
N LEU A 20 -11.25 -5.61 -0.15
CA LEU A 20 -12.34 -6.07 0.71
C LEU A 20 -11.88 -7.22 1.62
N ASN A 21 -11.18 -8.20 1.07
CA ASN A 21 -10.73 -9.37 1.81
C ASN A 21 -9.57 -9.06 2.77
N SER A 22 -8.68 -8.13 2.39
CA SER A 22 -7.44 -7.88 3.12
C SER A 22 -7.53 -6.68 4.05
N LEU A 23 -8.20 -5.60 3.62
CA LEU A 23 -8.27 -4.33 4.35
C LEU A 23 -9.60 -4.13 5.05
N ARG A 24 -10.60 -4.99 4.79
CA ARG A 24 -11.95 -4.94 5.37
C ARG A 24 -12.65 -3.62 5.09
N GLU A 25 -12.32 -2.97 3.98
CA GLU A 25 -12.88 -1.70 3.57
C GLU A 25 -13.44 -1.79 2.15
N ILE A 26 -14.53 -1.07 1.90
CA ILE A 26 -15.09 -0.89 0.58
C ILE A 26 -14.89 0.56 0.21
N TYR A 27 -14.21 0.80 -0.91
CA TYR A 27 -13.94 2.14 -1.39
C TYR A 27 -14.75 2.42 -2.66
N ASP A 28 -15.16 3.69 -2.84
CA ASP A 28 -15.73 4.11 -4.11
C ASP A 28 -14.65 3.96 -5.20
N PRO A 29 -14.99 3.38 -6.37
CA PRO A 29 -14.02 3.25 -7.47
C PRO A 29 -13.32 4.56 -7.87
N SER A 30 -13.98 5.70 -7.68
CA SER A 30 -13.39 7.01 -7.97
C SER A 30 -12.13 7.28 -7.16
N LEU A 31 -12.01 6.68 -5.97
CA LEU A 31 -10.81 6.82 -5.15
C LEU A 31 -9.58 6.25 -5.87
N TYR A 32 -9.71 5.07 -6.47
CA TYR A 32 -8.60 4.43 -7.19
C TYR A 32 -8.16 5.27 -8.38
N TYR A 33 -9.11 5.80 -9.15
CA TYR A 33 -8.80 6.66 -10.30
C TYR A 33 -8.12 7.96 -9.86
N SER A 34 -8.59 8.53 -8.77
CA SER A 34 -8.03 9.75 -8.18
C SER A 34 -6.57 9.55 -7.72
N ILE A 35 -6.30 8.45 -7.04
CA ILE A 35 -4.95 8.09 -6.59
C ILE A 35 -4.04 7.90 -7.80
N ALA A 36 -4.49 7.16 -8.81
CA ALA A 36 -3.72 6.91 -10.02
C ALA A 36 -3.43 8.20 -10.80
N ALA A 37 -4.37 9.13 -10.85
CA ALA A 37 -4.17 10.42 -11.52
C ALA A 37 -3.18 11.32 -10.78
N SER A 38 -3.18 11.26 -9.45
CA SER A 38 -2.31 12.10 -8.59
C SER A 38 -0.85 11.72 -8.70
N TRP A 39 -0.54 10.43 -8.67
CA TRP A 39 0.83 9.92 -8.78
C TRP A 39 0.81 8.53 -9.41
N PRO A 40 0.77 8.47 -10.76
CA PRO A 40 0.66 7.18 -11.45
C PRO A 40 1.77 6.19 -11.12
N GLU A 41 2.99 6.66 -10.94
CA GLU A 41 4.16 5.83 -10.64
C GLU A 41 4.07 5.21 -9.24
N GLY A 42 3.25 5.76 -8.36
CA GLY A 42 3.04 5.24 -7.00
C GLY A 42 1.90 4.24 -6.88
N PHE A 43 1.27 3.86 -7.99
CA PHE A 43 0.21 2.85 -8.00
C PHE A 43 0.66 1.64 -8.82
N ILE A 44 1.08 0.59 -8.14
CA ILE A 44 1.77 -0.56 -8.71
C ILE A 44 0.98 -1.82 -8.43
N VAL A 45 0.85 -2.69 -9.42
CA VAL A 45 0.23 -4.00 -9.28
C VAL A 45 1.20 -5.10 -9.66
N VAL A 46 0.98 -6.28 -9.10
CA VAL A 46 1.62 -7.54 -9.56
C VAL A 46 0.52 -8.42 -10.11
N GLU A 47 0.73 -8.92 -11.32
CA GLU A 47 -0.16 -9.88 -11.94
C GLU A 47 0.55 -11.22 -12.12
N ASN A 48 -0.23 -12.30 -12.08
CA ASN A 48 0.22 -13.63 -12.42
C ASN A 48 -0.62 -14.12 -13.60
N ASN A 49 0.02 -14.25 -14.78
CA ASN A 49 -0.66 -14.66 -16.02
C ASN A 49 -1.90 -13.79 -16.32
N GLY A 50 -1.77 -12.47 -16.14
CA GLY A 50 -2.84 -11.52 -16.42
C GLY A 50 -3.83 -11.29 -15.29
N PHE A 51 -3.67 -11.98 -14.16
CA PHE A 51 -4.57 -11.88 -13.01
C PHE A 51 -3.89 -11.12 -11.87
N VAL A 52 -4.41 -9.96 -11.49
CA VAL A 52 -3.82 -9.15 -10.42
C VAL A 52 -3.94 -9.88 -9.07
N ILE A 53 -2.81 -10.01 -8.37
CA ILE A 53 -2.69 -10.75 -7.10
C ILE A 53 -2.20 -9.88 -5.95
N GLY A 54 -1.81 -8.66 -6.21
CA GLY A 54 -1.38 -7.72 -5.18
C GLY A 54 -1.21 -6.32 -5.74
N PHE A 55 -1.24 -5.33 -4.86
CA PHE A 55 -1.06 -3.95 -5.26
C PHE A 55 -0.56 -3.08 -4.10
N ILE A 56 0.05 -1.97 -4.45
CA ILE A 56 0.37 -0.88 -3.53
C ILE A 56 -0.03 0.44 -4.20
N ALA A 57 -0.66 1.31 -3.44
CA ALA A 57 -1.08 2.62 -3.91
C ALA A 57 -0.64 3.68 -2.92
N GLY A 58 0.01 4.72 -3.42
CA GLY A 58 0.51 5.80 -2.59
C GLY A 58 0.27 7.18 -3.17
N THR A 59 0.61 8.18 -2.38
CA THR A 59 0.47 9.59 -2.75
C THR A 59 1.72 10.36 -2.33
N ILE A 60 1.92 11.51 -2.98
CA ILE A 60 2.95 12.48 -2.60
C ILE A 60 2.30 13.46 -1.62
N VAL A 61 2.80 13.47 -0.38
CA VAL A 61 2.30 14.36 0.67
C VAL A 61 2.99 15.72 0.59
N SER A 62 4.29 15.70 0.34
CA SER A 62 5.14 16.89 0.22
C SER A 62 6.36 16.53 -0.63
N PRO A 63 7.23 17.50 -0.99
CA PRO A 63 8.46 17.16 -1.72
C PRO A 63 9.36 16.15 -1.01
N GLU A 64 9.25 16.05 0.32
CA GLU A 64 10.09 15.14 1.11
C GLU A 64 9.37 13.86 1.55
N GLU A 65 8.06 13.72 1.31
CA GLU A 65 7.30 12.60 1.89
C GLU A 65 6.32 12.00 0.92
N THR A 66 6.39 10.67 0.76
CA THR A 66 5.31 9.86 0.18
C THR A 66 4.55 9.13 1.28
N ARG A 67 3.35 8.67 0.96
CA ARG A 67 2.49 7.94 1.90
C ARG A 67 1.89 6.73 1.22
N VAL A 68 1.99 5.57 1.87
CA VAL A 68 1.27 4.37 1.43
C VAL A 68 -0.19 4.50 1.87
N LEU A 69 -1.09 4.53 0.91
CA LEU A 69 -2.54 4.62 1.17
C LEU A 69 -3.17 3.24 1.30
N MET A 70 -2.78 2.31 0.42
CA MET A 70 -3.29 0.94 0.39
C MET A 70 -2.19 -0.01 -0.04
N PHE A 71 -2.17 -1.18 0.59
CA PHE A 71 -1.21 -2.23 0.28
C PHE A 71 -1.82 -3.58 0.66
N ALA A 72 -1.97 -4.47 -0.29
CA ALA A 72 -2.55 -5.78 -0.04
C ALA A 72 -2.08 -6.82 -1.05
N VAL A 73 -1.98 -8.05 -0.59
CA VAL A 73 -1.70 -9.24 -1.42
C VAL A 73 -2.87 -10.20 -1.26
N SER A 74 -3.33 -10.77 -2.37
CA SER A 74 -4.40 -11.76 -2.38
C SER A 74 -4.04 -12.94 -1.48
N GLU A 75 -5.03 -13.44 -0.73
CA GLU A 75 -4.82 -14.45 0.32
C GLU A 75 -4.06 -15.68 -0.18
N GLY A 76 -4.39 -16.20 -1.34
CA GLY A 76 -3.73 -17.38 -1.90
C GLY A 76 -2.28 -17.17 -2.33
N TYR A 77 -1.79 -15.92 -2.30
CA TYR A 77 -0.46 -15.55 -2.79
C TYR A 77 0.42 -14.92 -1.70
N ARG A 78 -0.03 -14.92 -0.45
CA ARG A 78 0.77 -14.41 0.67
C ARG A 78 1.96 -15.33 0.95
N ASP A 79 2.99 -14.77 1.61
CA ASP A 79 4.21 -15.48 1.99
C ASP A 79 5.03 -16.01 0.80
N ARG A 80 4.88 -15.37 -0.36
CA ARG A 80 5.61 -15.71 -1.60
C ARG A 80 6.49 -14.58 -2.10
N GLY A 81 6.73 -13.56 -1.28
CA GLY A 81 7.59 -12.43 -1.62
C GLY A 81 6.93 -11.35 -2.46
N ILE A 82 5.63 -11.44 -2.76
CA ILE A 82 4.92 -10.46 -3.60
C ILE A 82 4.83 -9.11 -2.89
N GLY A 83 4.51 -9.12 -1.59
CA GLY A 83 4.50 -7.89 -0.80
C GLY A 83 5.86 -7.22 -0.77
N THR A 84 6.92 -8.00 -0.65
CA THR A 84 8.29 -7.50 -0.69
C THR A 84 8.62 -6.86 -2.04
N MET A 85 8.22 -7.48 -3.15
CA MET A 85 8.40 -6.91 -4.50
C MET A 85 7.73 -5.53 -4.63
N LEU A 86 6.45 -5.45 -4.23
CA LEU A 86 5.67 -4.21 -4.31
C LEU A 86 6.27 -3.12 -3.44
N PHE A 87 6.61 -3.45 -2.21
CA PHE A 87 7.11 -2.48 -1.25
C PHE A 87 8.50 -1.97 -1.62
N THR A 88 9.37 -2.87 -2.06
CA THR A 88 10.71 -2.50 -2.56
C THR A 88 10.62 -1.54 -3.74
N GLU A 89 9.72 -1.79 -4.67
CA GLU A 89 9.52 -0.90 -5.81
C GLU A 89 8.94 0.45 -5.40
N PHE A 90 8.00 0.46 -4.45
CA PHE A 90 7.43 1.70 -3.92
C PHE A 90 8.50 2.57 -3.26
N ILE A 91 9.38 1.96 -2.46
CA ILE A 91 10.51 2.65 -1.84
C ILE A 91 11.42 3.25 -2.92
N ARG A 92 11.75 2.47 -3.94
CA ARG A 92 12.59 2.93 -5.05
C ARG A 92 11.97 4.13 -5.76
N ARG A 93 10.69 4.09 -6.06
CA ARG A 93 9.99 5.19 -6.73
C ARG A 93 9.88 6.43 -5.87
N SER A 94 9.69 6.25 -4.58
CA SER A 94 9.71 7.37 -3.61
C SER A 94 11.08 8.06 -3.59
N ALA A 95 12.14 7.27 -3.54
CA ALA A 95 13.50 7.82 -3.57
C ALA A 95 13.80 8.54 -4.89
N MET A 96 13.32 8.02 -6.01
CA MET A 96 13.54 8.61 -7.34
C MET A 96 12.97 10.03 -7.47
N ILE A 97 11.87 10.34 -6.80
CA ILE A 97 11.28 11.69 -6.82
C ILE A 97 11.83 12.58 -5.72
N GLY A 98 12.85 12.12 -4.99
CA GLY A 98 13.53 12.93 -3.96
C GLY A 98 12.89 12.87 -2.59
N ALA A 99 11.96 11.97 -2.35
CA ALA A 99 11.38 11.80 -1.02
C ALA A 99 12.47 11.39 -0.01
N ARG A 100 12.34 11.88 1.21
CA ARG A 100 13.26 11.58 2.32
C ARG A 100 12.64 10.65 3.34
N ARG A 101 11.32 10.42 3.26
CA ARG A 101 10.60 9.52 4.16
C ARG A 101 9.33 9.01 3.51
N ILE A 102 8.87 7.88 4.02
CA ILE A 102 7.59 7.29 3.65
C ILE A 102 6.78 7.11 4.92
N SER A 103 5.51 7.51 4.90
CA SER A 103 4.59 7.30 6.02
C SER A 103 3.49 6.32 5.66
N LEU A 104 2.89 5.72 6.67
CA LEU A 104 1.71 4.88 6.55
C LEU A 104 0.96 4.81 7.87
N GLU A 105 -0.29 4.36 7.82
CA GLU A 105 -1.09 4.05 9.00
C GLU A 105 -1.45 2.58 8.97
N VAL A 106 -1.51 1.96 10.15
CA VAL A 106 -1.81 0.53 10.30
C VAL A 106 -2.65 0.31 11.55
N ARG A 107 -3.61 -0.61 11.50
CA ARG A 107 -4.41 -0.98 12.66
C ARG A 107 -3.51 -1.54 13.77
N VAL A 108 -3.78 -1.15 15.02
CA VAL A 108 -2.98 -1.63 16.16
C VAL A 108 -3.04 -3.15 16.29
N SER A 109 -4.13 -3.79 15.85
CA SER A 109 -4.29 -5.24 15.89
C SER A 109 -3.59 -5.98 14.74
N ASN A 110 -3.16 -5.28 13.70
CA ASN A 110 -2.58 -5.91 12.53
C ASN A 110 -1.09 -6.20 12.73
N ARG A 111 -0.81 -7.18 13.58
CA ARG A 111 0.57 -7.57 13.94
C ARG A 111 1.39 -8.00 12.74
N ARG A 112 0.77 -8.73 11.82
CA ARG A 112 1.44 -9.20 10.61
C ARG A 112 1.97 -8.03 9.78
N ALA A 113 1.14 -7.00 9.56
CA ALA A 113 1.54 -5.82 8.81
C ALA A 113 2.60 -5.01 9.56
N ILE A 114 2.42 -4.81 10.88
CA ILE A 114 3.40 -4.09 11.70
C ILE A 114 4.76 -4.77 11.63
N ASP A 115 4.80 -6.09 11.75
CA ASP A 115 6.06 -6.85 11.65
C ASP A 115 6.69 -6.72 10.26
N PHE A 116 5.87 -6.77 9.21
CA PHE A 116 6.33 -6.56 7.84
C PHE A 116 6.97 -5.17 7.67
N TYR A 117 6.28 -4.12 8.11
CA TYR A 117 6.80 -2.75 8.01
C TYR A 117 8.05 -2.55 8.85
N THR A 118 8.09 -3.16 10.03
CA THR A 118 9.28 -3.10 10.89
C THR A 118 10.51 -3.72 10.22
N ARG A 119 10.32 -4.81 9.47
CA ARG A 119 11.42 -5.41 8.69
C ARG A 119 11.93 -4.48 7.58
N PHE A 120 11.09 -3.56 7.10
CA PHE A 120 11.50 -2.51 6.16
C PHE A 120 12.03 -1.25 6.87
N SER A 121 12.29 -1.34 8.17
CA SER A 121 12.82 -0.23 8.99
C SER A 121 11.83 0.92 9.22
N PHE A 122 10.54 0.64 9.11
CA PHE A 122 9.53 1.57 9.61
C PHE A 122 9.48 1.53 11.14
N VAL A 123 9.25 2.68 11.75
CA VAL A 123 9.08 2.81 13.20
C VAL A 123 7.75 3.46 13.53
N ILE A 124 7.16 3.07 14.65
CA ILE A 124 5.93 3.70 15.15
C ILE A 124 6.28 5.08 15.70
N VAL A 125 5.62 6.12 15.19
CA VAL A 125 5.85 7.50 15.63
C VAL A 125 4.64 8.10 16.33
N GLY A 126 3.49 7.45 16.33
CA GLY A 126 2.31 7.96 17.00
C GLY A 126 1.16 6.97 17.05
N LEU A 127 0.26 7.20 18.01
CA LEU A 127 -1.01 6.52 18.12
C LEU A 127 -2.11 7.43 17.56
N LEU A 128 -3.00 6.84 16.75
CA LEU A 128 -4.15 7.52 16.16
C LEU A 128 -5.43 6.94 16.77
N PRO A 129 -5.96 7.55 17.85
CA PRO A 129 -7.13 6.98 18.53
C PRO A 129 -8.37 7.00 17.64
N VAL A 130 -9.14 5.91 17.65
CA VAL A 130 -10.42 5.79 16.92
C VAL A 130 -10.26 6.21 15.46
N TYR A 131 -9.21 5.73 14.83
CA TYR A 131 -8.83 6.18 13.49
C TYR A 131 -9.67 5.54 12.38
N TYR A 132 -10.01 4.26 12.54
CA TYR A 132 -10.75 3.49 11.53
C TYR A 132 -12.26 3.58 11.75
N SER A 133 -13.02 3.31 10.70
CA SER A 133 -14.48 3.43 10.72
C SER A 133 -15.16 2.54 11.76
N ASP A 134 -14.53 1.43 12.13
CA ASP A 134 -15.02 0.50 13.15
C ASP A 134 -14.59 0.90 14.58
N GLY A 135 -13.90 2.02 14.75
CA GLY A 135 -13.45 2.54 16.04
C GLY A 135 -12.08 2.03 16.48
N GLU A 136 -11.42 1.19 15.69
CA GLU A 136 -10.09 0.71 16.06
C GLU A 136 -9.06 1.83 15.95
N ASP A 137 -8.08 1.82 16.88
CA ASP A 137 -6.95 2.72 16.84
C ASP A 137 -5.98 2.32 15.73
N GLY A 138 -5.21 3.29 15.24
CA GLY A 138 -4.13 3.08 14.30
C GLY A 138 -2.80 3.54 14.86
N TYR A 139 -1.72 2.98 14.31
CA TYR A 139 -0.38 3.53 14.47
C TYR A 139 0.00 4.28 13.21
N LYS A 140 0.68 5.41 13.39
CA LYS A 140 1.43 6.05 12.31
C LYS A 140 2.84 5.51 12.34
N MET A 141 3.33 5.06 11.19
CA MET A 141 4.71 4.57 11.04
C MET A 141 5.44 5.38 9.96
N ILE A 142 6.74 5.55 10.15
CA ILE A 142 7.59 6.29 9.21
C ILE A 142 8.87 5.50 8.96
N LYS A 143 9.30 5.49 7.69
CA LYS A 143 10.60 5.04 7.25
C LYS A 143 11.38 6.25 6.72
N VAL A 144 12.59 6.44 7.23
CA VAL A 144 13.54 7.42 6.69
C VAL A 144 14.30 6.78 5.53
N LEU A 145 14.34 7.48 4.42
CA LEU A 145 15.05 7.01 3.22
C LEU A 145 16.51 7.45 3.20
#